data_2883c5b190ff0d3421fe9521c6bc176e
#
_entry.id   2883c5b190ff0d3421fe9521c6bc176e
#
_cell.length_a   1.000
_cell.length_b   1.000
_cell.length_c   1.000
_cell.angle_alpha   90.00
_cell.angle_beta   90.00
_cell.angle_gamma   90.00
#
_symmetry.space_group_name_H-M   'P 1'
#
loop_
_entity.id
_entity.type
_entity.pdbx_description
1 polymer ?
#
loop_
_entity_poly.entity_id
_entity_poly.type
_entity_poly.pdbx_seq_one_letter_code
_entity_poly.pdbx_strand_id
1 'polypeptide(L)' 'MGAPVCLEYRIEGNDFMVAGAASNNIKNTLKMLGIDSGICRRVAIITYEAEINLVIHAGGGMLKAEIYEDHVVLIAE' A
#
# COMPACT_ATOMS: atom_id res chain seq x y z
N MET A 1 -11.70 -20.15 2.17
CA MET A 1 -10.44 -19.57 1.78
C MET A 1 -10.47 -19.10 0.36
N GLY A 2 -10.45 -17.83 0.16
CA GLY A 2 -10.43 -17.26 -1.16
C GLY A 2 -9.01 -16.95 -1.61
N ALA A 3 -8.89 -16.54 -2.85
CA ALA A 3 -7.64 -15.98 -3.36
C ALA A 3 -7.34 -14.69 -2.60
N PRO A 4 -6.06 -14.30 -2.51
CA PRO A 4 -5.72 -13.03 -1.87
C PRO A 4 -6.29 -11.85 -2.65
N VAL A 5 -6.56 -10.77 -1.95
CA VAL A 5 -6.93 -9.51 -2.60
C VAL A 5 -5.65 -8.83 -3.05
N CYS A 6 -5.54 -8.57 -4.34
CA CYS A 6 -4.35 -7.97 -4.92
C CYS A 6 -4.65 -6.55 -5.38
N LEU A 7 -3.83 -5.60 -4.93
CA LEU A 7 -3.94 -4.20 -5.29
C LEU A 7 -2.64 -3.74 -5.92
N GLU A 8 -2.74 -2.99 -7.00
CA GLU A 8 -1.56 -2.46 -7.69
C GLU A 8 -1.72 -0.97 -7.92
N TYR A 9 -0.64 -0.23 -7.71
CA TYR A 9 -0.64 1.21 -7.88
C TYR A 9 0.60 1.64 -8.65
N ARG A 10 0.41 2.48 -9.64
CA ARG A 10 1.51 3.11 -10.34
C ARG A 10 1.86 4.39 -9.61
N ILE A 11 3.10 4.50 -9.17
CA ILE A 11 3.59 5.67 -8.45
C ILE A 11 4.41 6.50 -9.43
N GLU A 12 4.00 7.76 -9.62
CA GLU A 12 4.70 8.68 -10.50
C GLU A 12 5.80 9.40 -9.72
N GLY A 13 6.98 9.46 -10.32
CA GLY A 13 8.09 10.19 -9.71
C GLY A 13 7.81 11.68 -9.65
N ASN A 14 8.27 12.32 -8.58
CA ASN A 14 8.12 13.76 -8.36
C ASN A 14 6.69 14.24 -8.16
N ASP A 15 5.73 13.34 -7.99
CA ASP A 15 4.35 13.72 -7.77
C ASP A 15 4.03 13.63 -6.28
N PHE A 16 4.47 14.64 -5.55
CA PHE A 16 4.27 14.70 -4.09
C PHE A 16 2.82 14.98 -3.71
N MET A 17 2.04 15.53 -4.63
CA MET A 17 0.66 15.91 -4.34
C MET A 17 -0.25 14.70 -4.16
N VAL A 18 0.09 13.59 -4.80
CA VAL A 18 -0.69 12.36 -4.68
C VAL A 18 -0.01 11.32 -3.80
N ALA A 19 1.13 11.66 -3.19
CA ALA A 19 1.79 10.75 -2.27
C ALA A 19 0.86 10.47 -1.09
N GLY A 20 0.72 9.20 -0.75
CA GLY A 20 -0.20 8.78 0.30
C GLY A 20 -1.51 8.20 -0.23
N ALA A 21 -1.82 8.40 -1.51
CA ALA A 21 -3.07 7.89 -2.08
C ALA A 21 -3.12 6.36 -2.04
N ALA A 22 -2.01 5.70 -2.38
CA ALA A 22 -1.94 4.24 -2.35
C ALA A 22 -2.07 3.70 -0.94
N SER A 23 -1.34 4.28 0.01
CA SER A 23 -1.40 3.83 1.40
C SER A 23 -2.79 4.03 2.00
N ASN A 24 -3.45 5.13 1.68
CA ASN A 24 -4.80 5.41 2.16
C ASN A 24 -5.80 4.41 1.57
N ASN A 25 -5.66 4.10 0.30
CA ASN A 25 -6.54 3.13 -0.37
C ASN A 25 -6.36 1.73 0.21
N ILE A 26 -5.12 1.31 0.44
CA ILE A 26 -4.83 0.01 1.06
C ILE A 26 -5.42 -0.04 2.47
N LYS A 27 -5.24 1.01 3.25
CA LYS A 27 -5.78 1.10 4.59
C LYS A 27 -7.31 0.95 4.59
N ASN A 28 -7.99 1.65 3.69
CA ASN A 28 -9.44 1.58 3.59
C ASN A 28 -9.91 0.19 3.17
N THR A 29 -9.19 -0.44 2.25
CA THR A 29 -9.51 -1.81 1.84
C THR A 29 -9.39 -2.78 3.01
N LEU A 30 -8.33 -2.66 3.81
CA LEU A 30 -8.17 -3.50 4.99
C LEU A 30 -9.30 -3.30 6.00
N LYS A 31 -9.74 -2.05 6.19
CA LYS A 31 -10.87 -1.77 7.07
C LYS A 31 -12.15 -2.43 6.57
N MET A 32 -12.39 -2.36 5.26
CA MET A 32 -13.56 -2.98 4.65
C MET A 32 -13.54 -4.51 4.81
N LEU A 33 -12.38 -5.10 4.87
CA LEU A 33 -12.21 -6.54 5.08
C LEU A 33 -12.30 -6.94 6.55
N GLY A 34 -12.49 -5.98 7.45
CA GLY A 34 -12.62 -6.26 8.87
C GLY A 34 -11.31 -6.48 9.60
N ILE A 35 -10.21 -6.04 9.01
CA ILE A 35 -8.88 -6.19 9.63
C ILE A 35 -8.77 -5.22 10.81
N ASP A 36 -8.12 -5.67 11.87
CA ASP A 36 -7.91 -4.88 13.08
C ASP A 36 -7.31 -3.51 12.78
N SER A 37 -7.83 -2.48 13.45
CA SER A 37 -7.43 -1.09 13.18
C SER A 37 -5.95 -0.83 13.45
N GLY A 38 -5.37 -1.50 14.44
CA GLY A 38 -3.93 -1.38 14.72
C GLY A 38 -3.09 -1.91 13.56
N ILE A 39 -3.50 -3.02 12.96
CA ILE A 39 -2.83 -3.60 11.81
C ILE A 39 -3.01 -2.69 10.60
N CYS A 40 -4.22 -2.16 10.37
CA CYS A 40 -4.47 -1.22 9.29
C CYS A 40 -3.54 -0.02 9.36
N ARG A 41 -3.36 0.52 10.55
CA ARG A 41 -2.47 1.68 10.77
C ARG A 41 -1.03 1.33 10.46
N ARG A 42 -0.54 0.19 10.94
CA ARG A 42 0.85 -0.24 10.69
C ARG A 42 1.12 -0.45 9.21
N VAL A 43 0.20 -1.11 8.53
CA VAL A 43 0.33 -1.34 7.09
C VAL A 43 0.33 -0.01 6.35
N ALA A 44 -0.53 0.92 6.74
CA ALA A 44 -0.60 2.24 6.11
C ALA A 44 0.72 2.99 6.26
N ILE A 45 1.34 2.94 7.44
CA ILE A 45 2.61 3.63 7.69
C ILE A 45 3.71 3.03 6.81
N ILE A 46 3.84 1.71 6.79
CA ILE A 46 4.86 1.02 6.00
C ILE A 46 4.65 1.29 4.51
N THR A 47 3.42 1.24 4.06
CA THR A 47 3.08 1.49 2.66
C THR A 47 3.39 2.93 2.28
N TYR A 48 3.09 3.88 3.14
CA TYR A 48 3.36 5.28 2.88
C TYR A 48 4.86 5.53 2.75
N GLU A 49 5.68 4.91 3.61
CA GLU A 49 7.13 5.03 3.50
C GLU A 49 7.64 4.46 2.19
N ALA A 50 7.11 3.32 1.76
CA ALA A 50 7.49 2.73 0.48
C ALA A 50 7.08 3.62 -0.68
N GLU A 51 5.90 4.21 -0.61
CA GLU A 51 5.38 5.13 -1.62
C GLU A 51 6.27 6.36 -1.75
N ILE A 52 6.64 6.96 -0.63
CA ILE A 52 7.52 8.13 -0.60
C ILE A 52 8.90 7.77 -1.16
N ASN A 53 9.43 6.60 -0.82
CA ASN A 53 10.71 6.16 -1.36
C ASN A 53 10.67 6.03 -2.89
N LEU A 54 9.59 5.53 -3.44
CA LEU A 54 9.44 5.43 -4.89
C LEU A 54 9.40 6.82 -5.53
N VAL A 55 8.71 7.77 -4.91
CA VAL A 55 8.62 9.13 -5.44
C VAL A 55 9.98 9.84 -5.39
N ILE A 56 10.66 9.76 -4.24
CA ILE A 56 11.87 10.56 -4.01
C ILE A 56 13.11 9.91 -4.63
N HIS A 57 13.28 8.61 -4.38
CA HIS A 57 14.56 7.96 -4.68
C HIS A 57 14.57 7.15 -5.96
N ALA A 58 13.42 6.62 -6.37
CA ALA A 58 13.35 5.74 -7.52
C ALA A 58 12.73 6.38 -8.76
N GLY A 59 12.24 7.60 -8.64
CA GLY A 59 11.61 8.27 -9.79
C GLY A 59 10.27 7.66 -10.19
N GLY A 60 9.62 6.97 -9.26
CA GLY A 60 8.36 6.28 -9.51
C GLY A 60 8.53 4.78 -9.48
N GLY A 61 7.48 4.08 -9.83
CA GLY A 61 7.49 2.63 -9.87
C GLY A 61 6.13 2.03 -9.60
N MET A 62 6.11 0.76 -9.25
CA MET A 62 4.89 0.03 -8.93
C MET A 62 4.87 -0.35 -7.46
N LEU A 63 3.73 -0.18 -6.85
CA LEU A 63 3.49 -0.63 -5.48
C LEU A 63 2.37 -1.66 -5.53
N LYS A 64 2.63 -2.84 -5.01
CA LYS A 64 1.65 -3.93 -4.98
C LYS A 64 1.39 -4.35 -3.56
N ALA A 65 0.14 -4.68 -3.27
CA ALA A 65 -0.24 -5.25 -1.99
C ALA A 65 -1.02 -6.53 -2.23
N GLU A 66 -0.63 -7.59 -1.53
CA GLU A 66 -1.36 -8.86 -1.53
C GLU A 66 -1.88 -9.08 -0.13
N ILE A 67 -3.18 -9.12 0.01
CA ILE A 67 -3.85 -9.24 1.31
C ILE A 67 -4.37 -10.65 1.48
N TYR A 68 -3.80 -11.36 2.46
CA TYR A 68 -4.19 -12.72 2.83
C TYR A 68 -4.95 -12.68 4.15
N GLU A 69 -5.48 -13.82 4.56
CA GLU A 69 -6.25 -13.90 5.82
C GLU A 69 -5.39 -13.55 7.03
N ASP A 70 -4.12 -13.92 7.00
CA ASP A 70 -3.23 -13.83 8.16
C ASP A 70 -2.03 -12.92 7.96
N HIS A 71 -1.86 -12.33 6.77
CA HIS A 71 -0.72 -11.44 6.52
C HIS A 71 -0.96 -10.59 5.28
N VAL A 72 -0.13 -9.58 5.13
CA VAL A 72 -0.12 -8.69 3.97
C VAL A 72 1.29 -8.66 3.42
N VAL A 73 1.43 -8.81 2.11
CA VAL A 73 2.71 -8.71 1.41
C VAL A 73 2.72 -7.40 0.63
N LEU A 74 3.76 -6.59 0.85
CA LEU A 74 3.95 -5.34 0.14
C LEU A 74 5.18 -5.47 -0.75
N ILE A 75 5.04 -5.11 -2.02
CA ILE A 75 6.10 -5.20 -3.01
C ILE A 75 6.25 -3.83 -3.66
N ALA A 76 7.44 -3.26 -3.58
CA ALA A 76 7.77 -1.99 -4.22
C ALA A 76 8.84 -2.24 -5.28
N GLU A 77 8.57 -1.85 -6.51
CA GLU A 77 9.51 -2.06 -7.62
C GLU A 77 9.89 -0.76 -8.30
#